data_9f9134d2bf9b3dba777d80dcd18b9c62
#
_entry.id   9f9134d2bf9b3dba777d80dcd18b9c62
#
_cell.length_a   1.000
_cell.length_b   1.000
_cell.length_c   1.000
_cell.angle_alpha   90.00
_cell.angle_beta   90.00
_cell.angle_gamma   90.00
#
_symmetry.space_group_name_H-M   'P 1'
#
loop_
_entity.id
_entity.type
_entity.pdbx_description
1 polymer ?
#
loop_
_entity_poly.entity_id
_entity_poly.type
_entity_poly.pdbx_seq_one_letter_code
_entity_poly.pdbx_strand_id
1 'polypeptide(L)'
;MITCYFGVPGAGKTTLLTKFAIKAMKDQKRSSLSLRLLKRKKYKHVYTNFYCEGAEMIDFQDLGKYKFYDSLILLDELAMDADNRKFKTFPDEIRDFFILHRHLGNDIIYATQSYEAVDLKIRFLTQELWYMSKSVVPLLRNFTVAKRIYRNININEHTSELILGYRFCNIIESFFVRNLQICYRKKYYKSFDSFDEGKLQNRDEYQSPKVWYESPRFEVVQLPEDKIS
;
A
#
# COMPACT_ATOMS: atom_id res chain seq x y z
N MET A 1 14.40 2.47 4.68
CA MET A 1 13.80 1.12 4.81
C MET A 1 12.54 1.05 3.96
N ILE A 2 12.27 -0.09 3.30
CA ILE A 2 11.02 -0.30 2.55
C ILE A 2 10.17 -1.35 3.27
N THR A 3 8.93 -0.98 3.59
CA THR A 3 8.00 -1.83 4.34
C THR A 3 6.69 -1.96 3.58
N CYS A 4 6.18 -3.17 3.42
CA CYS A 4 4.90 -3.48 2.79
C CYS A 4 3.87 -3.92 3.82
N TYR A 5 2.67 -3.35 3.74
CA TYR A 5 1.48 -3.81 4.44
C TYR A 5 0.45 -4.29 3.43
N PHE A 6 0.11 -5.56 3.44
CA PHE A 6 -0.89 -6.10 2.51
C PHE A 6 -2.01 -6.84 3.23
N GLY A 7 -3.16 -6.94 2.60
CA GLY A 7 -4.32 -7.62 3.15
C GLY A 7 -5.62 -7.21 2.48
N VAL A 8 -6.69 -7.88 2.83
CA VAL A 8 -8.01 -7.72 2.21
C VAL A 8 -8.54 -6.29 2.28
N PRO A 9 -9.43 -5.88 1.38
CA PRO A 9 -10.12 -4.60 1.45
C PRO A 9 -10.76 -4.37 2.81
N GLY A 10 -10.69 -3.13 3.30
CA GLY A 10 -11.23 -2.76 4.61
C GLY A 10 -10.46 -3.32 5.81
N ALA A 11 -9.29 -3.94 5.65
CA ALA A 11 -8.42 -4.33 6.77
C ALA A 11 -7.84 -3.14 7.55
N GLY A 12 -7.99 -1.90 7.05
CA GLY A 12 -7.52 -0.68 7.70
C GLY A 12 -6.09 -0.29 7.31
N LYS A 13 -5.68 -0.59 6.08
CA LYS A 13 -4.36 -0.24 5.54
C LYS A 13 -4.12 1.26 5.55
N THR A 14 -5.01 2.03 4.91
CA THR A 14 -4.97 3.51 4.88
C THR A 14 -4.94 4.09 6.30
N THR A 15 -5.75 3.56 7.23
CA THR A 15 -5.76 3.99 8.63
C THR A 15 -4.40 3.78 9.31
N LEU A 16 -3.72 2.66 9.00
CA LEU A 16 -2.40 2.38 9.55
C LEU A 16 -1.35 3.33 8.97
N LEU A 17 -1.40 3.60 7.66
CA LEU A 17 -0.53 4.60 7.01
C LEU A 17 -0.75 5.98 7.63
N THR A 18 -1.99 6.41 7.81
CA THR A 18 -2.35 7.68 8.49
C THR A 18 -1.78 7.74 9.91
N LYS A 19 -1.83 6.63 10.66
CA LYS A 19 -1.18 6.55 11.99
C LYS A 19 0.32 6.81 11.90
N PHE A 20 1.00 6.28 10.88
CA PHE A 20 2.43 6.53 10.70
C PHE A 20 2.70 7.98 10.30
N ALA A 21 1.90 8.57 9.40
CA ALA A 21 2.00 9.97 9.02
C ALA A 21 1.88 10.89 10.25
N ILE A 22 0.79 10.76 11.00
CA ILE A 22 0.53 11.59 12.19
C ILE A 22 1.64 11.43 13.24
N LYS A 23 2.14 10.19 13.41
CA LYS A 23 3.23 9.93 14.34
C LYS A 23 4.53 10.60 13.88
N ALA A 24 4.86 10.53 12.60
CA ALA A 24 6.06 11.16 12.04
C ALA A 24 5.97 12.69 12.14
N MET A 25 4.84 13.30 11.81
CA MET A 25 4.61 14.74 11.95
C MET A 25 4.71 15.22 13.41
N LYS A 26 4.20 14.41 14.36
CA LYS A 26 4.40 14.73 15.79
C LYS A 26 5.86 14.62 16.22
N ASP A 27 6.59 13.66 15.65
CA ASP A 27 8.00 13.48 15.97
C ASP A 27 8.87 14.59 15.35
N GLN A 28 8.44 15.28 14.28
CA GLN A 28 9.10 16.49 13.76
C GLN A 28 9.19 17.61 14.81
N LYS A 29 8.16 17.74 15.67
CA LYS A 29 8.08 18.78 16.72
C LYS A 29 8.84 18.40 18.00
N ARG A 30 9.36 17.16 18.08
CA ARG A 30 10.08 16.69 19.28
C ARG A 30 11.57 17.02 19.24
N SER A 31 12.18 17.12 20.43
CA SER A 31 13.62 17.29 20.54
C SER A 31 14.36 16.04 20.05
N SER A 32 15.55 16.23 19.48
CA SER A 32 16.38 15.13 19.00
C SER A 32 16.75 14.16 20.10
N LEU A 33 16.93 14.63 21.32
CA LEU A 33 17.25 13.78 22.49
C LEU A 33 16.10 12.83 22.81
N SER A 34 14.85 13.32 22.85
CA SER A 34 13.67 12.48 23.15
C SER A 34 13.43 11.46 22.04
N LEU A 35 13.69 11.78 20.78
CA LEU A 35 13.59 10.82 19.66
C LEU A 35 14.65 9.74 19.74
N ARG A 36 15.89 10.11 20.13
CA ARG A 36 16.99 9.16 20.32
C ARG A 36 16.68 8.15 21.43
N LEU A 37 16.14 8.61 22.57
CA LEU A 37 15.68 7.75 23.66
C LEU A 37 14.55 6.80 23.21
N LEU A 38 13.64 7.28 22.39
CA LEU A 38 12.55 6.48 21.83
C LEU A 38 12.97 5.58 20.66
N LYS A 39 14.24 5.63 20.23
CA LYS A 39 14.76 4.94 19.04
C LYS A 39 13.92 5.24 17.80
N ARG A 40 13.57 6.53 17.58
CA ARG A 40 12.77 6.98 16.46
C ARG A 40 13.59 7.86 15.53
N LYS A 41 13.36 7.71 14.23
CA LYS A 41 13.93 8.56 13.21
C LYS A 41 13.09 9.85 13.09
N LYS A 42 13.76 10.97 12.90
CA LYS A 42 13.15 12.26 12.59
C LYS A 42 13.16 12.45 11.08
N TYR A 43 12.00 12.66 10.50
CA TYR A 43 11.87 12.99 9.08
C TYR A 43 11.69 14.49 8.93
N LYS A 44 12.21 15.05 7.85
CA LYS A 44 11.98 16.46 7.49
C LYS A 44 10.59 16.62 6.85
N HIS A 45 10.22 15.70 5.99
CA HIS A 45 8.97 15.71 5.25
C HIS A 45 8.20 14.40 5.40
N VAL A 46 6.88 14.46 5.26
CA VAL A 46 5.99 13.29 5.24
C VAL A 46 5.12 13.42 4.00
N TYR A 47 5.32 12.52 3.05
CA TYR A 47 4.61 12.47 1.77
C TYR A 47 3.60 11.33 1.75
N THR A 48 2.44 11.59 1.15
CA THR A 48 1.37 10.59 1.00
C THR A 48 0.76 10.70 -0.41
N ASN A 49 0.36 9.59 -1.03
CA ASN A 49 -0.42 9.59 -2.27
C ASN A 49 -1.94 9.60 -2.03
N PHE A 50 -2.36 9.77 -0.80
CA PHE A 50 -3.75 9.89 -0.36
C PHE A 50 -3.91 11.11 0.55
N TYR A 51 -5.12 11.64 0.67
CA TYR A 51 -5.34 12.78 1.57
C TYR A 51 -5.06 12.40 3.03
N CYS A 52 -4.16 13.11 3.65
CA CYS A 52 -3.86 13.00 5.08
C CYS A 52 -3.56 14.40 5.64
N GLU A 53 -4.35 14.85 6.61
CA GLU A 53 -4.21 16.18 7.19
C GLU A 53 -2.78 16.45 7.70
N GLY A 54 -2.17 17.50 7.18
CA GLY A 54 -0.83 17.96 7.54
C GLY A 54 0.33 17.24 6.82
N ALA A 55 0.07 16.24 6.00
CA ALA A 55 1.07 15.63 5.13
C ALA A 55 1.09 16.31 3.74
N GLU A 56 2.22 16.23 3.06
CA GLU A 56 2.38 16.72 1.69
C GLU A 56 1.90 15.63 0.71
N MET A 57 1.04 16.00 -0.24
CA MET A 57 0.59 15.05 -1.28
C MET A 57 1.64 14.87 -2.36
N ILE A 58 1.78 13.65 -2.85
CA ILE A 58 2.71 13.27 -3.92
C ILE A 58 2.03 12.30 -4.90
N ASP A 59 2.30 12.46 -6.19
CA ASP A 59 1.96 11.45 -7.18
C ASP A 59 3.08 10.38 -7.21
N PHE A 60 2.70 9.13 -7.43
CA PHE A 60 3.66 8.02 -7.57
C PHE A 60 4.68 8.28 -8.69
N GLN A 61 4.26 8.91 -9.79
CA GLN A 61 5.12 9.24 -10.91
C GLN A 61 6.20 10.28 -10.58
N ASP A 62 6.01 11.08 -9.53
CA ASP A 62 6.99 12.08 -9.11
C ASP A 62 8.18 11.48 -8.36
N LEU A 63 8.04 10.24 -7.86
CA LEU A 63 9.13 9.53 -7.19
C LEU A 63 10.34 9.31 -8.09
N GLY A 64 10.13 9.18 -9.40
CA GLY A 64 11.23 9.06 -10.38
C GLY A 64 11.82 10.40 -10.84
N LYS A 65 11.09 11.53 -10.67
CA LYS A 65 11.47 12.83 -11.21
C LYS A 65 12.24 13.68 -10.22
N TYR A 66 11.93 13.59 -8.93
CA TYR A 66 12.46 14.45 -7.89
C TYR A 66 13.25 13.69 -6.84
N LYS A 67 14.25 14.36 -6.25
CA LYS A 67 15.03 13.84 -5.13
C LYS A 67 14.39 14.27 -3.81
N PHE A 68 13.79 13.34 -3.09
CA PHE A 68 13.28 13.56 -1.74
C PHE A 68 14.38 13.18 -0.73
N TYR A 69 14.57 14.00 0.29
CA TYR A 69 15.59 13.80 1.32
C TYR A 69 14.98 13.69 2.71
N ASP A 70 15.52 12.78 3.53
CA ASP A 70 15.14 12.59 4.94
C ASP A 70 13.61 12.48 5.16
N SER A 71 12.92 11.80 4.25
CA SER A 71 11.46 11.81 4.18
C SER A 71 10.86 10.45 4.55
N LEU A 72 9.64 10.50 5.07
CA LEU A 72 8.75 9.35 5.16
C LEU A 72 7.75 9.41 4.01
N ILE A 73 7.74 8.39 3.16
CA ILE A 73 6.86 8.29 1.99
C ILE A 73 5.88 7.16 2.23
N LEU A 74 4.59 7.48 2.19
CA LEU A 74 3.49 6.58 2.46
C LEU A 74 2.62 6.44 1.21
N LEU A 75 2.54 5.23 0.66
CA LEU A 75 1.84 4.94 -0.58
C LEU A 75 0.71 3.95 -0.30
N ASP A 76 -0.53 4.37 -0.52
CA ASP A 76 -1.68 3.47 -0.46
C ASP A 76 -2.00 2.89 -1.84
N GLU A 77 -2.52 1.68 -1.87
CA GLU A 77 -2.87 0.91 -3.08
C GLU A 77 -1.79 0.92 -4.17
N LEU A 78 -0.54 0.70 -3.78
CA LEU A 78 0.61 0.73 -4.69
C LEU A 78 0.43 -0.15 -5.94
N ALA A 79 -0.31 -1.25 -5.84
CA ALA A 79 -0.59 -2.12 -6.97
C ALA A 79 -1.37 -1.42 -8.10
N MET A 80 -2.12 -0.36 -7.83
CA MET A 80 -2.82 0.43 -8.87
C MET A 80 -1.83 1.25 -9.71
N ASP A 81 -0.81 1.78 -9.05
CA ASP A 81 0.19 2.65 -9.68
C ASP A 81 1.39 1.85 -10.21
N ALA A 82 1.78 0.77 -9.54
CA ALA A 82 2.92 -0.09 -9.87
C ALA A 82 2.47 -1.51 -10.25
N ASP A 83 1.40 -1.65 -11.04
CA ASP A 83 0.90 -2.94 -11.52
C ASP A 83 1.87 -3.53 -12.53
N ASN A 84 2.38 -4.71 -12.24
CA ASN A 84 3.25 -5.48 -13.12
C ASN A 84 2.63 -5.83 -14.49
N ARG A 85 1.28 -5.74 -14.61
CA ARG A 85 0.54 -6.02 -15.85
C ARG A 85 0.38 -4.80 -16.76
N LYS A 86 0.40 -3.59 -16.17
CA LYS A 86 0.22 -2.34 -16.91
C LYS A 86 1.50 -1.87 -17.61
N PHE A 87 2.64 -2.19 -17.06
CA PHE A 87 3.93 -1.79 -17.61
C PHE A 87 4.61 -3.00 -18.26
N LYS A 88 4.81 -2.96 -19.57
CA LYS A 88 5.74 -3.88 -20.25
C LYS A 88 7.15 -3.76 -19.65
N THR A 89 7.49 -2.57 -19.19
CA THR A 89 8.75 -2.28 -18.49
C THR A 89 8.46 -1.27 -17.38
N PHE A 90 8.73 -1.64 -16.12
CA PHE A 90 8.62 -0.72 -14.99
C PHE A 90 9.60 0.46 -15.18
N PRO A 91 9.16 1.73 -15.01
CA PRO A 91 10.01 2.90 -15.24
C PRO A 91 11.31 2.82 -14.45
N ASP A 92 12.44 2.99 -15.16
CA ASP A 92 13.76 2.85 -14.54
C ASP A 92 14.01 3.94 -13.50
N GLU A 93 13.48 5.14 -13.70
CA GLU A 93 13.60 6.27 -12.77
C GLU A 93 12.96 5.96 -11.40
N ILE A 94 11.77 5.35 -11.41
CA ILE A 94 11.09 4.96 -10.17
C ILE A 94 11.84 3.81 -9.50
N ARG A 95 12.31 2.82 -10.25
CA ARG A 95 13.17 1.76 -9.73
C ARG A 95 14.40 2.32 -9.04
N ASP A 96 15.08 3.25 -9.68
CA ASP A 96 16.32 3.85 -9.17
C ASP A 96 16.04 4.65 -7.89
N PHE A 97 14.88 5.33 -7.80
CA PHE A 97 14.45 5.95 -6.56
C PHE A 97 14.30 4.93 -5.42
N PHE A 98 13.66 3.79 -5.67
CA PHE A 98 13.52 2.73 -4.66
C PHE A 98 14.88 2.13 -4.26
N ILE A 99 15.82 2.00 -5.18
CA ILE A 99 17.19 1.55 -4.88
C ILE A 99 17.91 2.57 -4.03
N LEU A 100 17.84 3.85 -4.39
CA LEU A 100 18.59 4.94 -3.76
C LEU A 100 17.94 5.49 -2.48
N HIS A 101 16.73 5.05 -2.11
CA HIS A 101 15.97 5.60 -0.97
C HIS A 101 16.80 5.70 0.32
N ARG A 102 17.69 4.75 0.59
CA ARG A 102 18.55 4.75 1.79
C ARG A 102 19.61 5.84 1.73
N HIS A 103 20.22 6.08 0.58
CA HIS A 103 21.20 7.14 0.38
C HIS A 103 20.57 8.53 0.52
N LEU A 104 19.30 8.65 0.14
CA LEU A 104 18.53 9.87 0.30
C LEU A 104 17.95 10.04 1.72
N GLY A 105 18.20 9.10 2.62
CA GLY A 105 17.66 9.15 3.98
C GLY A 105 16.17 8.85 4.07
N ASN A 106 15.53 8.26 3.04
CA ASN A 106 14.09 8.02 3.01
C ASN A 106 13.71 6.67 3.59
N ASP A 107 12.51 6.63 4.19
CA ASP A 107 11.81 5.38 4.46
C ASP A 107 10.50 5.37 3.67
N ILE A 108 10.21 4.23 3.04
CA ILE A 108 9.04 4.03 2.20
C ILE A 108 8.15 2.98 2.86
N ILE A 109 6.90 3.30 3.10
CA ILE A 109 5.91 2.36 3.59
C ILE A 109 4.77 2.35 2.58
N TYR A 110 4.48 1.19 2.02
CA TYR A 110 3.38 1.07 1.08
C TYR A 110 2.36 0.02 1.51
N ALA A 111 1.13 0.24 1.10
CA ALA A 111 0.03 -0.69 1.28
C ALA A 111 -0.46 -1.22 -0.07
N THR A 112 -0.97 -2.44 -0.07
CA THR A 112 -1.59 -3.08 -1.24
C THR A 112 -2.60 -4.13 -0.81
N GLN A 113 -3.52 -4.46 -1.68
CA GLN A 113 -4.46 -5.58 -1.45
C GLN A 113 -3.77 -6.92 -1.68
N SER A 114 -2.96 -7.01 -2.73
CA SER A 114 -2.19 -8.21 -3.06
C SER A 114 -0.71 -7.86 -3.21
N TYR A 115 0.13 -8.57 -2.47
CA TYR A 115 1.58 -8.40 -2.59
C TYR A 115 2.12 -8.84 -3.95
N GLU A 116 1.48 -9.85 -4.56
CA GLU A 116 1.89 -10.39 -5.85
C GLU A 116 1.56 -9.45 -7.02
N ALA A 117 0.60 -8.55 -6.86
CA ALA A 117 0.25 -7.55 -7.87
C ALA A 117 1.29 -6.42 -7.99
N VAL A 118 2.13 -6.23 -6.96
CA VAL A 118 3.20 -5.24 -6.99
C VAL A 118 4.35 -5.72 -7.86
N ASP A 119 4.98 -4.81 -8.59
CA ASP A 119 6.13 -5.09 -9.44
C ASP A 119 7.23 -5.88 -8.71
N LEU A 120 7.81 -6.85 -9.39
CA LEU A 120 8.80 -7.77 -8.84
C LEU A 120 10.04 -7.04 -8.30
N LYS A 121 10.48 -5.97 -8.96
CA LYS A 121 11.66 -5.18 -8.55
C LYS A 121 11.42 -4.50 -7.21
N ILE A 122 10.22 -3.93 -6.97
CA ILE A 122 9.83 -3.34 -5.68
C ILE A 122 9.73 -4.43 -4.60
N ARG A 123 9.14 -5.59 -4.94
CA ARG A 123 9.04 -6.71 -4.01
C ARG A 123 10.39 -7.19 -3.51
N PHE A 124 11.38 -7.28 -4.38
CA PHE A 124 12.75 -7.66 -3.98
C PHE A 124 13.41 -6.63 -3.07
N LEU A 125 13.15 -5.35 -3.27
CA LEU A 125 13.69 -4.26 -2.44
C LEU A 125 12.95 -4.12 -1.10
N THR A 126 11.76 -4.73 -0.96
CA THR A 126 10.98 -4.67 0.29
C THR A 126 11.69 -5.46 1.39
N GLN A 127 11.98 -4.81 2.51
CA GLN A 127 12.72 -5.39 3.63
C GLN A 127 11.79 -6.01 4.68
N GLU A 128 10.63 -5.39 4.92
CA GLU A 128 9.64 -5.88 5.87
C GLU A 128 8.29 -6.11 5.20
N LEU A 129 7.70 -7.24 5.52
CA LEU A 129 6.41 -7.66 4.99
C LEU A 129 5.44 -7.92 6.15
N TRP A 130 4.25 -7.30 6.07
CA TRP A 130 3.24 -7.35 7.11
C TRP A 130 1.88 -7.71 6.52
N TYR A 131 1.27 -8.76 7.06
CA TYR A 131 -0.12 -9.11 6.70
C TYR A 131 -1.10 -8.43 7.64
N MET A 132 -2.10 -7.76 7.06
CA MET A 132 -3.13 -7.04 7.79
C MET A 132 -4.46 -7.77 7.77
N SER A 133 -5.05 -7.91 8.94
CA SER A 133 -6.39 -8.46 9.10
C SER A 133 -7.24 -7.60 10.05
N LYS A 134 -8.55 -7.69 9.88
CA LYS A 134 -9.49 -7.19 10.90
C LYS A 134 -9.39 -8.10 12.13
N SER A 135 -9.64 -7.53 13.31
CA SER A 135 -9.84 -8.37 14.48
C SER A 135 -11.05 -9.27 14.31
N VAL A 136 -10.87 -10.56 14.58
CA VAL A 136 -11.95 -11.57 14.53
C VAL A 136 -12.88 -11.41 15.71
N VAL A 137 -12.39 -10.85 16.83
CA VAL A 137 -13.17 -10.66 18.05
C VAL A 137 -14.20 -9.53 17.83
N PRO A 138 -15.51 -9.79 18.02
CA PRO A 138 -16.58 -8.79 17.76
C PRO A 138 -16.40 -7.49 18.54
N LEU A 139 -15.98 -7.57 19.80
CA LEU A 139 -15.70 -6.42 20.65
C LEU A 139 -14.53 -5.55 20.12
N LEU A 140 -13.62 -6.16 19.37
CA LEU A 140 -12.40 -5.52 18.84
C LEU A 140 -12.51 -5.19 17.33
N ARG A 141 -13.70 -5.08 16.77
CA ARG A 141 -13.92 -4.78 15.33
C ARG A 141 -13.25 -3.48 14.85
N ASN A 142 -13.06 -2.55 15.78
CA ASN A 142 -12.39 -1.27 15.48
C ASN A 142 -10.86 -1.36 15.50
N PHE A 143 -10.31 -2.55 15.75
CA PHE A 143 -8.88 -2.77 15.74
C PHE A 143 -8.46 -3.49 14.47
N THR A 144 -7.33 -3.06 13.95
CA THR A 144 -6.59 -3.73 12.87
C THR A 144 -5.35 -4.34 13.48
N VAL A 145 -5.05 -5.54 13.04
CA VAL A 145 -3.87 -6.29 13.47
C VAL A 145 -2.98 -6.51 12.25
N ALA A 146 -1.72 -6.11 12.35
CA ALA A 146 -0.69 -6.43 11.36
C ALA A 146 0.30 -7.42 11.96
N LYS A 147 0.49 -8.55 11.28
CA LYS A 147 1.43 -9.63 11.66
C LYS A 147 2.60 -9.63 10.69
N ARG A 148 3.81 -9.69 11.23
CA ARG A 148 5.02 -9.76 10.41
C ARG A 148 5.12 -11.10 9.70
N ILE A 149 5.58 -11.06 8.46
CA ILE A 149 5.91 -12.23 7.65
C ILE A 149 7.42 -12.22 7.43
N TYR A 150 8.05 -13.34 7.71
CA TYR A 150 9.47 -13.56 7.43
C TYR A 150 9.66 -14.25 6.09
N ARG A 151 10.67 -13.83 5.36
CA ARG A 151 11.13 -14.54 4.17
C ARG A 151 12.11 -15.61 4.60
N ASN A 152 11.86 -16.83 4.19
CA ASN A 152 12.79 -17.95 4.31
C ASN A 152 13.34 -18.28 2.92
N ILE A 153 14.63 -18.55 2.86
CA ILE A 153 15.27 -19.07 1.66
C ILE A 153 15.42 -20.57 1.89
N ASN A 154 14.69 -21.35 1.13
CA ASN A 154 14.82 -22.79 1.12
C ASN A 154 15.60 -23.21 -0.14
N ILE A 155 16.53 -24.11 -0.01
CA ILE A 155 17.23 -24.72 -1.13
C ILE A 155 16.45 -25.98 -1.52
N ASN A 156 16.05 -26.05 -2.78
CA ASN A 156 15.49 -27.30 -3.29
C ASN A 156 16.64 -28.29 -3.45
N GLU A 157 16.61 -29.35 -2.64
CA GLU A 157 17.67 -30.38 -2.62
C GLU A 157 17.84 -31.10 -3.98
N HIS A 158 16.79 -31.12 -4.81
CA HIS A 158 16.82 -31.80 -6.11
C HIS A 158 17.30 -30.93 -7.27
N THR A 159 17.05 -29.61 -7.22
CA THR A 159 17.38 -28.69 -8.34
C THR A 159 18.45 -27.67 -7.97
N SER A 160 18.89 -27.64 -6.72
CA SER A 160 19.79 -26.59 -6.16
C SER A 160 19.27 -25.15 -6.36
N GLU A 161 17.98 -25.00 -6.67
CA GLU A 161 17.35 -23.71 -6.86
C GLU A 161 16.92 -23.11 -5.51
N LEU A 162 17.07 -21.80 -5.40
CA LEU A 162 16.62 -21.04 -4.24
C LEU A 162 15.13 -20.78 -4.34
N ILE A 163 14.34 -21.38 -3.44
CA ILE A 163 12.92 -21.13 -3.32
C ILE A 163 12.67 -20.14 -2.19
N LEU A 164 12.03 -19.00 -2.52
CA LEU A 164 11.58 -18.03 -1.55
C LEU A 164 10.32 -18.54 -0.86
N GLY A 165 10.46 -18.92 0.39
CA GLY A 165 9.34 -19.26 1.26
C GLY A 165 8.92 -18.07 2.14
N TYR A 166 7.68 -18.11 2.62
CA TYR A 166 7.14 -17.11 3.55
C TYR A 166 6.57 -17.81 4.78
N ARG A 167 6.90 -17.31 5.97
CA ARG A 167 6.27 -17.81 7.20
C ARG A 167 5.73 -16.67 8.06
N PHE A 168 4.60 -16.87 8.69
CA PHE A 168 4.13 -15.96 9.73
C PHE A 168 4.99 -16.07 10.99
N CYS A 169 5.12 -14.96 11.70
CA CYS A 169 5.73 -14.99 13.02
C CYS A 169 4.91 -15.88 13.98
N ASN A 170 5.60 -16.65 14.80
CA ASN A 170 4.98 -17.47 15.83
C ASN A 170 4.43 -16.58 16.96
N ILE A 171 3.47 -17.12 17.73
CA ILE A 171 2.86 -16.40 18.87
C ILE A 171 3.93 -15.96 19.87
N ILE A 172 4.88 -16.82 20.17
CA ILE A 172 6.00 -16.53 21.08
C ILE A 172 6.87 -15.40 20.53
N GLU A 173 7.25 -15.45 19.24
CA GLU A 173 8.00 -14.39 18.56
C GLU A 173 7.24 -13.06 18.58
N SER A 174 5.88 -13.10 18.56
CA SER A 174 5.05 -11.89 18.58
C SER A 174 5.12 -11.15 19.91
N PHE A 175 5.36 -11.85 21.03
CA PHE A 175 5.52 -11.23 22.34
C PHE A 175 6.91 -10.63 22.56
N PHE A 176 7.96 -11.30 22.13
CA PHE A 176 9.35 -10.88 22.41
C PHE A 176 9.92 -9.92 21.39
N VAL A 177 9.52 -10.03 20.14
CA VAL A 177 9.98 -9.17 19.05
C VAL A 177 8.75 -8.46 18.51
N ARG A 178 8.79 -7.15 18.33
CA ARG A 178 7.67 -6.30 17.83
C ARG A 178 7.10 -6.76 16.47
N ASN A 179 6.66 -8.03 16.41
CA ASN A 179 6.14 -8.69 15.22
C ASN A 179 4.60 -8.56 15.08
N LEU A 180 3.98 -7.88 16.06
CA LEU A 180 2.57 -7.58 16.05
C LEU A 180 2.36 -6.08 16.19
N GLN A 181 1.56 -5.52 15.31
CA GLN A 181 1.16 -4.12 15.39
C GLN A 181 -0.35 -4.04 15.46
N ILE A 182 -0.85 -3.25 16.40
CA ILE A 182 -2.28 -3.03 16.60
C ILE A 182 -2.60 -1.57 16.36
N CYS A 183 -3.68 -1.31 15.63
CA CYS A 183 -4.16 0.04 15.35
C CYS A 183 -5.65 0.16 15.70
N TYR A 184 -5.99 1.11 16.56
CA TYR A 184 -7.38 1.49 16.81
C TYR A 184 -7.85 2.47 15.74
N ARG A 185 -8.71 2.01 14.83
CA ARG A 185 -9.07 2.72 13.58
C ARG A 185 -9.84 4.01 13.80
N LYS A 186 -10.84 4.02 14.70
CA LYS A 186 -11.72 5.18 14.93
C LYS A 186 -10.95 6.47 15.24
N LYS A 187 -9.77 6.35 15.86
CA LYS A 187 -8.95 7.52 16.21
C LYS A 187 -8.49 8.31 14.98
N TYR A 188 -8.39 7.67 13.82
CA TYR A 188 -7.78 8.25 12.62
C TYR A 188 -8.79 8.57 11.52
N TYR A 189 -10.07 8.18 11.65
CA TYR A 189 -11.09 8.38 10.60
C TYR A 189 -11.29 9.83 10.17
N LYS A 190 -11.03 10.78 11.07
CA LYS A 190 -11.16 12.22 10.75
C LYS A 190 -9.93 12.82 10.08
N SER A 191 -8.84 12.07 10.01
CA SER A 191 -7.55 12.59 9.54
C SER A 191 -7.21 12.16 8.11
N PHE A 192 -8.05 11.37 7.48
CA PHE A 192 -7.89 10.96 6.08
C PHE A 192 -9.26 10.76 5.43
N ASP A 193 -9.32 10.90 4.12
CA ASP A 193 -10.49 10.54 3.35
C ASP A 193 -10.29 9.15 2.72
N SER A 194 -11.17 8.22 3.06
CA SER A 194 -11.17 6.86 2.47
C SER A 194 -12.13 6.75 1.28
N PHE A 195 -12.86 7.81 0.98
CA PHE A 195 -13.79 7.92 -0.13
C PHE A 195 -13.26 8.84 -1.22
N ASP A 196 -11.98 9.22 -1.15
CA ASP A 196 -11.31 9.88 -2.25
C ASP A 196 -11.32 8.93 -3.45
N GLU A 197 -12.24 9.21 -4.38
CA GLU A 197 -12.49 8.38 -5.57
C GLU A 197 -11.35 8.48 -6.59
N GLY A 198 -10.35 9.28 -6.29
CA GLY A 198 -9.12 9.41 -7.06
C GLY A 198 -9.37 9.88 -8.50
N LYS A 199 -9.01 9.04 -9.46
CA LYS A 199 -9.10 9.32 -10.91
C LYS A 199 -10.44 8.96 -11.53
N LEU A 200 -11.43 8.49 -10.74
CA LEU A 200 -12.74 8.14 -11.26
C LEU A 200 -13.59 9.40 -11.45
N GLN A 201 -14.25 9.51 -12.59
CA GLN A 201 -15.18 10.61 -12.89
C GLN A 201 -16.49 10.43 -12.13
N ASN A 202 -17.10 11.55 -11.72
CA ASN A 202 -18.40 11.51 -11.07
C ASN A 202 -19.44 10.87 -11.97
N ARG A 203 -20.34 10.07 -11.40
CA ARG A 203 -21.46 9.43 -12.12
C ARG A 203 -22.31 10.44 -12.86
N ASP A 204 -22.47 11.64 -12.32
CA ASP A 204 -23.29 12.72 -12.92
C ASP A 204 -22.69 13.26 -14.22
N GLU A 205 -21.37 13.07 -14.43
CA GLU A 205 -20.66 13.39 -15.66
C GLU A 205 -20.68 12.24 -16.68
N TYR A 206 -21.17 11.05 -16.27
CA TYR A 206 -21.26 9.90 -17.13
C TYR A 206 -22.33 10.08 -18.20
N GLN A 207 -21.92 10.33 -19.41
CA GLN A 207 -22.80 10.27 -20.58
C GLN A 207 -22.81 8.83 -21.06
N SER A 208 -23.96 8.15 -20.86
CA SER A 208 -24.18 6.84 -21.45
C SER A 208 -23.94 6.90 -22.95
N PRO A 209 -23.14 5.99 -23.53
CA PRO A 209 -22.98 5.93 -24.99
C PRO A 209 -24.36 5.78 -25.62
N LYS A 210 -24.71 6.71 -26.48
CA LYS A 210 -26.09 6.86 -27.03
C LYS A 210 -26.59 5.61 -27.74
N VAL A 211 -25.70 4.70 -28.14
CA VAL A 211 -26.10 3.51 -28.90
C VAL A 211 -25.16 2.35 -28.60
N TRP A 212 -25.61 1.44 -27.78
CA TRP A 212 -24.96 0.13 -27.62
C TRP A 212 -25.08 -0.73 -28.89
N TYR A 213 -26.03 -0.40 -29.76
CA TYR A 213 -26.48 -1.19 -30.91
C TYR A 213 -25.74 -0.84 -32.22
N GLU A 214 -24.98 0.23 -32.27
CA GLU A 214 -24.15 0.60 -33.44
C GLU A 214 -22.73 0.05 -33.40
N SER A 215 -22.38 -0.73 -32.39
CA SER A 215 -21.10 -1.41 -32.38
C SER A 215 -21.10 -2.53 -33.42
N PRO A 216 -20.17 -2.54 -34.39
CA PRO A 216 -20.10 -3.57 -35.43
C PRO A 216 -19.86 -5.00 -34.92
N ARG A 217 -19.84 -5.19 -33.59
CA ARG A 217 -19.65 -6.49 -32.94
C ARG A 217 -20.94 -7.14 -32.45
N PHE A 218 -22.07 -6.45 -32.57
CA PHE A 218 -23.38 -7.00 -32.18
C PHE A 218 -24.32 -6.89 -33.35
N GLU A 219 -24.46 -7.97 -34.13
CA GLU A 219 -25.63 -8.14 -34.98
C GLU A 219 -26.85 -8.23 -34.07
N VAL A 220 -27.77 -7.31 -34.25
CA VAL A 220 -29.09 -7.37 -33.61
C VAL A 220 -29.82 -8.61 -34.17
N VAL A 221 -29.78 -9.71 -33.43
CA VAL A 221 -30.72 -10.81 -33.70
C VAL A 221 -32.11 -10.29 -33.32
N GLN A 222 -32.87 -9.82 -34.31
CA GLN A 222 -34.29 -9.58 -34.15
C GLN A 222 -34.96 -10.92 -33.82
N LEU A 223 -35.37 -11.09 -32.57
CA LEU A 223 -36.21 -12.19 -32.19
C LEU A 223 -37.54 -12.01 -32.95
N PRO A 224 -38.05 -13.04 -33.64
CA PRO A 224 -39.33 -12.97 -34.30
C PRO A 224 -40.41 -12.71 -33.26
N GLU A 225 -41.30 -11.76 -33.56
CA GLU A 225 -42.39 -11.28 -32.67
C GLU A 225 -43.45 -12.37 -32.34
N ASP A 226 -43.33 -13.56 -32.91
CA ASP A 226 -44.39 -14.58 -32.89
C ASP A 226 -44.31 -15.54 -31.67
N LYS A 227 -43.60 -15.22 -30.64
CA LYS A 227 -43.51 -16.08 -29.42
C LYS A 227 -43.90 -15.38 -28.13
N ILE A 228 -44.77 -14.39 -28.19
CA ILE A 228 -45.45 -13.84 -27.00
C ILE A 228 -46.92 -14.05 -27.18
N SER A 229 -47.39 -15.24 -26.89
CA SER A 229 -48.78 -15.56 -26.62
C SER A 229 -48.85 -16.50 -25.42
#